data_8c5bfd0674c26808392ca23da44bbc4b
#
_entry.id   8c5bfd0674c26808392ca23da44bbc4b
#
_cell.length_a   1.000
_cell.length_b   1.000
_cell.length_c   1.000
_cell.angle_alpha   90.00
_cell.angle_beta   90.00
_cell.angle_gamma   90.00
#
_symmetry.space_group_name_H-M   'P 1'
#
loop_
_entity.id
_entity.type
_entity.pdbx_description
1 polymer ?
#
loop_
_entity_poly.entity_id
_entity_poly.type
_entity_poly.pdbx_seq_one_letter_code
_entity_poly.pdbx_strand_id
1 'polypeptide(L)'
;KIKLPSVLNFLENKIRTQVGEKVTRGSIDLKIDFEDKREMENMFEYDENICKAYLNVLNKMEENLGEKFTNKMDYLVRNLNVIKKNENDTEGYEAVLTEKIDELLNSFIEFKVEEGERLREYFKERVAFIEERVETIKLHKEEVVKIYKEKLIKRLDSIRGEIEFKEEDILKEILLFTDKSDISEEVSRLESHLKQLKTELDSESS
;
A
#
# COMPACT_ATOMS: atom_id res chain seq x y z
N LYS A 1 3.12 -8.82 3.99
CA LYS A 1 3.06 -10.01 4.89
C LYS A 1 2.17 -11.06 4.26
N ILE A 2 2.62 -12.33 4.26
CA ILE A 2 1.83 -13.45 3.70
C ILE A 2 1.43 -14.37 4.85
N LYS A 3 0.16 -14.74 4.91
CA LYS A 3 -0.39 -15.69 5.88
C LYS A 3 -0.98 -16.86 5.10
N LEU A 4 -0.39 -18.04 5.28
CA LEU A 4 -0.80 -19.28 4.63
C LEU A 4 -1.17 -20.33 5.68
N PRO A 5 -2.09 -21.26 5.37
CA PRO A 5 -2.23 -22.50 6.08
C PRO A 5 -0.95 -23.33 6.01
N SER A 6 -0.65 -24.11 7.04
CA SER A 6 0.60 -24.90 7.13
C SER A 6 0.84 -25.82 5.92
N VAL A 7 -0.24 -26.35 5.35
CA VAL A 7 -0.22 -27.23 4.17
C VAL A 7 0.35 -26.52 2.92
N LEU A 8 0.21 -25.19 2.84
CA LEU A 8 0.63 -24.39 1.69
C LEU A 8 1.92 -23.60 1.94
N ASN A 9 2.59 -23.76 3.07
CA ASN A 9 3.81 -23.02 3.43
C ASN A 9 4.95 -23.16 2.40
N PHE A 10 5.02 -24.30 1.71
CA PHE A 10 6.02 -24.54 0.68
C PHE A 10 5.88 -23.58 -0.53
N LEU A 11 4.71 -22.98 -0.73
CA LEU A 11 4.44 -22.01 -1.80
C LEU A 11 4.74 -20.56 -1.42
N GLU A 12 5.08 -20.27 -0.16
CA GLU A 12 5.26 -18.88 0.31
C GLU A 12 6.26 -18.09 -0.55
N ASN A 13 7.40 -18.68 -0.85
CA ASN A 13 8.44 -18.01 -1.63
C ASN A 13 7.99 -17.74 -3.08
N LYS A 14 7.28 -18.67 -3.69
CA LYS A 14 6.75 -18.52 -5.05
C LYS A 14 5.71 -17.39 -5.11
N ILE A 15 4.78 -17.39 -4.16
CA ILE A 15 3.76 -16.34 -4.04
C ILE A 15 4.42 -14.97 -3.80
N ARG A 16 5.44 -14.92 -2.96
CA ARG A 16 6.20 -13.69 -2.68
C ARG A 16 6.84 -13.13 -3.94
N THR A 17 7.44 -13.99 -4.77
CA THR A 17 8.02 -13.59 -6.05
C THR A 17 6.95 -13.07 -7.00
N GLN A 18 5.85 -13.81 -7.19
CA GLN A 18 4.74 -13.44 -8.05
C GLN A 18 4.11 -12.09 -7.67
N VAL A 19 3.93 -11.83 -6.36
CA VAL A 19 3.46 -10.54 -5.85
C VAL A 19 4.48 -9.44 -6.12
N GLY A 20 5.78 -9.71 -5.91
CA GLY A 20 6.86 -8.73 -6.10
C GLY A 20 7.07 -8.33 -7.56
N GLU A 21 6.78 -9.20 -8.52
CA GLU A 21 6.84 -8.90 -9.95
C GLU A 21 5.76 -7.89 -10.38
N LYS A 22 4.58 -7.95 -9.79
CA LYS A 22 3.45 -7.08 -10.15
C LYS A 22 3.32 -5.83 -9.27
N VAL A 23 3.86 -5.85 -8.05
CA VAL A 23 3.75 -4.72 -7.11
C VAL A 23 5.13 -4.30 -6.63
N THR A 24 5.60 -3.17 -7.16
CA THR A 24 6.96 -2.67 -6.94
C THR A 24 7.12 -1.89 -5.63
N ARG A 25 6.04 -1.31 -5.09
CA ARG A 25 6.09 -0.49 -3.87
C ARG A 25 4.80 -0.59 -3.05
N GLY A 26 4.94 -0.42 -1.75
CA GLY A 26 3.83 -0.44 -0.79
C GLY A 26 3.93 -1.58 0.21
N SER A 27 2.97 -1.67 1.13
CA SER A 27 2.83 -2.77 2.08
C SER A 27 1.64 -3.62 1.70
N ILE A 28 1.85 -4.93 1.54
CA ILE A 28 0.83 -5.89 1.16
C ILE A 28 0.65 -6.90 2.29
N ASP A 29 -0.59 -7.10 2.72
CA ASP A 29 -1.02 -8.19 3.58
C ASP A 29 -1.90 -9.13 2.76
N LEU A 30 -1.36 -10.31 2.44
CA LEU A 30 -2.06 -11.38 1.73
C LEU A 30 -2.43 -12.47 2.75
N LYS A 31 -3.71 -12.80 2.83
CA LYS A 31 -4.23 -13.90 3.63
C LYS A 31 -4.92 -14.89 2.73
N ILE A 32 -4.56 -16.17 2.87
CA ILE A 32 -5.17 -17.26 2.13
C ILE A 32 -5.84 -18.18 3.14
N ASP A 33 -7.14 -18.34 3.02
CA ASP A 33 -7.92 -19.34 3.72
C ASP A 33 -8.21 -20.49 2.74
N PHE A 34 -7.92 -21.70 3.16
CA PHE A 34 -8.00 -22.89 2.33
C PHE A 34 -8.85 -23.96 3.00
N GLU A 35 -9.80 -24.50 2.26
CA GLU A 35 -10.62 -25.63 2.67
C GLU A 35 -10.51 -26.72 1.59
N ASP A 36 -9.99 -27.89 1.97
CA ASP A 36 -9.93 -29.05 1.09
C ASP A 36 -11.28 -29.78 1.10
N LYS A 37 -11.99 -29.79 -0.03
CA LYS A 37 -13.28 -30.48 -0.23
C LYS A 37 -13.17 -31.77 -1.02
N ARG A 38 -11.95 -32.26 -1.24
CA ARG A 38 -11.76 -33.53 -1.93
C ARG A 38 -12.27 -34.70 -1.08
N GLU A 39 -12.71 -35.77 -1.73
CA GLU A 39 -13.15 -36.99 -1.05
C GLU A 39 -12.01 -37.60 -0.24
N MET A 40 -12.29 -37.96 1.02
CA MET A 40 -11.28 -38.43 1.98
C MET A 40 -10.75 -39.83 1.73
N GLU A 41 -11.24 -40.55 0.72
CA GLU A 41 -10.95 -42.00 0.54
C GLU A 41 -9.44 -42.29 0.39
N ASN A 42 -8.64 -41.33 -0.12
CA ASN A 42 -7.19 -41.50 -0.31
C ASN A 42 -6.34 -40.62 0.61
N MET A 43 -6.91 -40.06 1.67
CA MET A 43 -6.22 -39.11 2.54
C MET A 43 -5.17 -39.74 3.44
N PHE A 44 -5.31 -41.02 3.69
CA PHE A 44 -4.42 -41.79 4.57
C PHE A 44 -3.89 -43.03 3.85
N GLU A 45 -2.62 -43.28 3.99
CA GLU A 45 -1.95 -44.50 3.56
C GLU A 45 -1.18 -45.11 4.73
N TYR A 46 -0.94 -46.42 4.68
CA TYR A 46 -0.08 -47.05 5.65
C TYR A 46 1.30 -47.34 5.07
N ASP A 47 2.34 -47.12 5.89
CA ASP A 47 3.73 -47.44 5.51
C ASP A 47 3.97 -48.96 5.69
N GLU A 48 3.92 -49.68 4.57
CA GLU A 48 4.09 -51.13 4.55
C GLU A 48 5.45 -51.55 5.11
N ASN A 49 6.54 -50.78 4.84
CA ASN A 49 7.86 -51.14 5.34
C ASN A 49 7.98 -50.99 6.86
N ILE A 50 7.44 -49.91 7.40
CA ILE A 50 7.35 -49.69 8.84
C ILE A 50 6.52 -50.79 9.48
N CYS A 51 5.35 -51.09 8.93
CA CYS A 51 4.45 -52.12 9.43
C CYS A 51 5.15 -53.48 9.48
N LYS A 52 5.83 -53.92 8.39
CA LYS A 52 6.56 -55.15 8.34
C LYS A 52 7.71 -55.21 9.36
N ALA A 53 8.49 -54.13 9.50
CA ALA A 53 9.57 -54.05 10.46
C ALA A 53 9.08 -54.24 11.88
N TYR A 54 7.99 -53.60 12.28
CA TYR A 54 7.42 -53.78 13.62
C TYR A 54 6.85 -55.17 13.85
N LEU A 55 6.11 -55.73 12.88
CA LEU A 55 5.64 -57.10 12.96
C LEU A 55 6.76 -58.12 13.19
N ASN A 56 7.89 -57.95 12.50
CA ASN A 56 9.08 -58.80 12.70
C ASN A 56 9.64 -58.67 14.12
N VAL A 57 9.66 -57.46 14.70
CA VAL A 57 10.13 -57.26 16.09
C VAL A 57 9.14 -57.93 17.07
N LEU A 58 7.84 -57.70 16.89
CA LEU A 58 6.82 -58.30 17.75
C LEU A 58 6.87 -59.85 17.70
N ASN A 59 7.06 -60.45 16.53
CA ASN A 59 7.19 -61.91 16.39
C ASN A 59 8.43 -62.45 17.10
N LYS A 60 9.59 -61.78 17.00
CA LYS A 60 10.80 -62.15 17.75
C LYS A 60 10.64 -62.05 19.25
N MET A 61 9.88 -61.04 19.71
CA MET A 61 9.56 -60.91 21.14
C MET A 61 8.67 -62.05 21.61
N GLU A 62 7.68 -62.50 20.83
CA GLU A 62 6.86 -63.67 21.15
C GLU A 62 7.68 -64.93 21.27
N GLU A 63 8.61 -65.15 20.32
CA GLU A 63 9.53 -66.32 20.34
C GLU A 63 10.43 -66.30 21.58
N ASN A 64 10.97 -65.13 21.95
CA ASN A 64 11.91 -65.02 23.06
C ASN A 64 11.24 -65.06 24.44
N LEU A 65 10.04 -64.53 24.57
CA LEU A 65 9.33 -64.40 25.85
C LEU A 65 8.36 -65.52 26.07
N GLY A 66 8.00 -66.32 25.07
CA GLY A 66 7.04 -67.40 25.16
C GLY A 66 5.58 -66.95 25.33
N GLU A 67 5.32 -65.64 25.20
CA GLU A 67 4.00 -65.05 25.31
C GLU A 67 3.53 -64.49 23.96
N LYS A 68 2.22 -64.66 23.64
CA LYS A 68 1.64 -64.14 22.39
C LYS A 68 0.96 -62.79 22.61
N PHE A 69 1.24 -61.84 21.76
CA PHE A 69 0.55 -60.58 21.69
C PHE A 69 -0.88 -60.76 21.13
N THR A 70 -1.90 -60.48 21.92
CA THR A 70 -3.31 -60.75 21.56
C THR A 70 -3.84 -59.83 20.47
N ASN A 71 -3.27 -58.62 20.29
CA ASN A 71 -3.76 -57.65 19.30
C ASN A 71 -2.60 -56.80 18.69
N LYS A 72 -1.79 -57.41 17.82
CA LYS A 72 -0.66 -56.74 17.17
C LYS A 72 -1.09 -55.54 16.33
N MET A 73 -2.29 -55.59 15.73
CA MET A 73 -2.77 -54.46 14.89
C MET A 73 -3.08 -53.23 15.72
N ASP A 74 -3.64 -53.38 16.92
CA ASP A 74 -3.91 -52.26 17.81
C ASP A 74 -2.63 -51.53 18.24
N TYR A 75 -1.54 -52.28 18.49
CA TYR A 75 -0.22 -51.71 18.77
C TYR A 75 0.36 -50.94 17.56
N LEU A 76 0.21 -51.46 16.34
CA LEU A 76 0.70 -50.83 15.14
C LEU A 76 -0.01 -49.50 14.86
N VAL A 77 -1.33 -49.48 15.02
CA VAL A 77 -2.13 -48.29 14.72
C VAL A 77 -1.97 -47.20 15.78
N ARG A 78 -1.88 -47.57 17.07
CA ARG A 78 -1.86 -46.58 18.18
C ARG A 78 -0.48 -45.95 18.43
N ASN A 79 0.59 -46.71 18.26
CA ASN A 79 1.91 -46.31 18.79
C ASN A 79 2.92 -45.89 17.73
N LEU A 80 2.60 -45.96 16.45
CA LEU A 80 3.58 -45.85 15.41
C LEU A 80 3.01 -45.04 14.27
N ASN A 81 3.83 -44.19 13.67
CA ASN A 81 3.53 -43.44 12.43
C ASN A 81 3.35 -44.40 11.23
N VAL A 82 2.62 -45.52 11.43
CA VAL A 82 2.32 -46.51 10.38
C VAL A 82 1.28 -45.96 9.43
N ILE A 83 0.34 -45.15 9.95
CA ILE A 83 -0.65 -44.43 9.16
C ILE A 83 -0.13 -43.04 8.95
N LYS A 84 0.10 -42.70 7.70
CA LYS A 84 0.53 -41.36 7.27
C LYS A 84 -0.59 -40.68 6.51
N LYS A 85 -0.70 -39.39 6.71
CA LYS A 85 -1.49 -38.57 5.80
C LYS A 85 -0.76 -38.49 4.47
N ASN A 86 -1.43 -38.77 3.37
CA ASN A 86 -0.85 -38.65 2.04
C ASN A 86 -0.58 -37.18 1.75
N GLU A 87 0.70 -36.78 1.85
CA GLU A 87 1.14 -35.39 1.60
C GLU A 87 1.43 -35.15 0.10
N ASN A 88 1.30 -36.19 -0.73
CA ASN A 88 1.82 -36.18 -2.11
C ASN A 88 0.93 -35.49 -3.14
N ASP A 89 -0.24 -34.95 -2.77
CA ASP A 89 -1.11 -34.27 -3.72
C ASP A 89 -1.05 -32.74 -3.58
N THR A 90 0.15 -32.21 -3.47
CA THR A 90 0.39 -30.76 -3.39
C THR A 90 0.50 -30.10 -4.77
N GLU A 91 0.76 -30.87 -5.85
CA GLU A 91 0.92 -30.35 -7.20
C GLU A 91 -0.34 -29.67 -7.72
N GLY A 92 -1.52 -30.25 -7.45
CA GLY A 92 -2.81 -29.67 -7.82
C GLY A 92 -3.09 -28.31 -7.14
N TYR A 93 -2.61 -28.13 -5.91
CA TYR A 93 -2.82 -26.85 -5.19
C TYR A 93 -1.94 -25.73 -5.74
N GLU A 94 -0.73 -26.06 -6.18
CA GLU A 94 0.19 -25.05 -6.72
C GLU A 94 -0.37 -24.38 -7.96
N ALA A 95 -0.88 -25.16 -8.91
CA ALA A 95 -1.47 -24.62 -10.14
C ALA A 95 -2.68 -23.73 -9.87
N VAL A 96 -3.64 -24.23 -9.08
CA VAL A 96 -4.86 -23.49 -8.73
C VAL A 96 -4.54 -22.21 -7.96
N LEU A 97 -3.62 -22.29 -7.00
CA LEU A 97 -3.26 -21.14 -6.16
C LEU A 97 -2.53 -20.08 -6.98
N THR A 98 -1.62 -20.49 -7.87
CA THR A 98 -0.90 -19.57 -8.75
C THR A 98 -1.88 -18.81 -9.66
N GLU A 99 -2.85 -19.52 -10.27
CA GLU A 99 -3.88 -18.91 -11.12
C GLU A 99 -4.76 -17.93 -10.32
N LYS A 100 -5.22 -18.31 -9.13
CA LYS A 100 -6.06 -17.45 -8.31
C LYS A 100 -5.33 -16.22 -7.77
N ILE A 101 -4.06 -16.32 -7.50
CA ILE A 101 -3.23 -15.16 -7.13
C ILE A 101 -3.04 -14.24 -8.32
N ASP A 102 -2.85 -14.77 -9.53
CA ASP A 102 -2.75 -13.95 -10.74
C ASP A 102 -4.04 -13.19 -11.03
N GLU A 103 -5.19 -13.85 -10.92
CA GLU A 103 -6.51 -13.20 -11.04
C GLU A 103 -6.67 -12.07 -10.00
N LEU A 104 -6.32 -12.35 -8.73
CA LEU A 104 -6.40 -11.37 -7.65
C LEU A 104 -5.49 -10.16 -7.90
N LEU A 105 -4.24 -10.41 -8.32
CA LEU A 105 -3.28 -9.34 -8.60
C LEU A 105 -3.70 -8.50 -9.81
N ASN A 106 -4.27 -9.11 -10.85
CA ASN A 106 -4.79 -8.37 -11.98
C ASN A 106 -5.96 -7.46 -11.56
N SER A 107 -6.94 -7.99 -10.83
CA SER A 107 -8.06 -7.19 -10.30
C SER A 107 -7.58 -6.06 -9.36
N PHE A 108 -6.54 -6.32 -8.56
CA PHE A 108 -5.93 -5.30 -7.71
C PHE A 108 -5.27 -4.18 -8.51
N ILE A 109 -4.56 -4.53 -9.62
CA ILE A 109 -3.93 -3.54 -10.49
C ILE A 109 -5.00 -2.70 -11.20
N GLU A 110 -6.06 -3.32 -11.73
CA GLU A 110 -7.18 -2.61 -12.34
C GLU A 110 -7.79 -1.60 -11.36
N PHE A 111 -8.08 -2.03 -10.13
CA PHE A 111 -8.58 -1.14 -9.08
C PHE A 111 -7.63 0.02 -8.78
N LYS A 112 -6.31 -0.23 -8.72
CA LYS A 112 -5.30 0.83 -8.53
C LYS A 112 -5.28 1.84 -9.67
N VAL A 113 -5.41 1.38 -10.90
CA VAL A 113 -5.46 2.25 -12.09
C VAL A 113 -6.70 3.15 -12.04
N GLU A 114 -7.87 2.59 -11.78
CA GLU A 114 -9.10 3.37 -11.66
C GLU A 114 -9.04 4.40 -10.54
N GLU A 115 -8.50 4.03 -9.38
CA GLU A 115 -8.32 4.95 -8.25
C GLU A 115 -7.31 6.04 -8.59
N GLY A 116 -6.22 5.67 -9.27
CA GLY A 116 -5.21 6.62 -9.75
C GLY A 116 -5.79 7.66 -10.70
N GLU A 117 -6.63 7.26 -11.67
CA GLU A 117 -7.29 8.17 -12.59
C GLU A 117 -8.27 9.13 -11.86
N ARG A 118 -9.06 8.62 -10.91
CA ARG A 118 -9.95 9.47 -10.10
C ARG A 118 -9.17 10.51 -9.29
N LEU A 119 -8.04 10.11 -8.69
CA LEU A 119 -7.16 11.02 -7.97
C LEU A 119 -6.51 12.05 -8.89
N ARG A 120 -6.08 11.64 -10.09
CA ARG A 120 -5.52 12.53 -11.12
C ARG A 120 -6.50 13.64 -11.47
N GLU A 121 -7.74 13.32 -11.80
CA GLU A 121 -8.77 14.29 -12.14
C GLU A 121 -9.07 15.22 -10.95
N TYR A 122 -9.20 14.66 -9.75
CA TYR A 122 -9.39 15.47 -8.53
C TYR A 122 -8.25 16.49 -8.34
N PHE A 123 -7.00 16.08 -8.50
CA PHE A 123 -5.86 16.99 -8.35
C PHE A 123 -5.80 18.02 -9.47
N LYS A 124 -6.13 17.67 -10.71
CA LYS A 124 -6.20 18.63 -11.83
C LYS A 124 -7.21 19.74 -11.55
N GLU A 125 -8.39 19.42 -11.05
CA GLU A 125 -9.39 20.42 -10.67
C GLU A 125 -8.87 21.35 -9.55
N ARG A 126 -8.18 20.80 -8.55
CA ARG A 126 -7.60 21.59 -7.45
C ARG A 126 -6.49 22.50 -7.90
N VAL A 127 -5.62 22.04 -8.80
CA VAL A 127 -4.57 22.85 -9.40
C VAL A 127 -5.17 24.01 -10.18
N ALA A 128 -6.16 23.75 -11.04
CA ALA A 128 -6.85 24.80 -11.80
C ALA A 128 -7.51 25.84 -10.87
N PHE A 129 -8.15 25.40 -9.79
CA PHE A 129 -8.72 26.30 -8.77
C PHE A 129 -7.65 27.19 -8.13
N ILE A 130 -6.50 26.63 -7.76
CA ILE A 130 -5.41 27.41 -7.15
C ILE A 130 -4.86 28.43 -8.16
N GLU A 131 -4.66 28.03 -9.42
CA GLU A 131 -4.20 28.96 -10.48
C GLU A 131 -5.14 30.15 -10.65
N GLU A 132 -6.45 29.93 -10.67
CA GLU A 132 -7.44 31.01 -10.72
C GLU A 132 -7.30 31.99 -9.53
N ARG A 133 -7.04 31.45 -8.34
CA ARG A 133 -6.82 32.28 -7.14
C ARG A 133 -5.52 33.05 -7.18
N VAL A 134 -4.46 32.45 -7.71
CA VAL A 134 -3.17 33.12 -7.92
C VAL A 134 -3.33 34.30 -8.88
N GLU A 135 -4.04 34.13 -9.98
CA GLU A 135 -4.33 35.23 -10.91
C GLU A 135 -5.15 36.35 -10.24
N THR A 136 -6.13 35.98 -9.43
CA THR A 136 -6.93 36.95 -8.64
C THR A 136 -6.02 37.75 -7.69
N ILE A 137 -5.08 37.09 -7.01
CA ILE A 137 -4.11 37.74 -6.10
C ILE A 137 -3.20 38.72 -6.88
N LYS A 138 -2.71 38.33 -8.05
CA LYS A 138 -1.89 39.21 -8.89
C LYS A 138 -2.63 40.50 -9.29
N LEU A 139 -3.89 40.36 -9.70
CA LEU A 139 -4.70 41.49 -10.09
C LEU A 139 -4.93 42.49 -8.94
N HIS A 140 -5.07 41.99 -7.71
CA HIS A 140 -5.30 42.85 -6.54
C HIS A 140 -4.03 43.45 -5.93
N LYS A 141 -2.84 42.96 -6.28
CA LYS A 141 -1.57 43.44 -5.74
C LYS A 141 -1.38 44.95 -5.94
N GLU A 142 -1.62 45.47 -7.15
CA GLU A 142 -1.49 46.89 -7.47
C GLU A 142 -2.56 47.74 -6.77
N GLU A 143 -3.76 47.20 -6.64
CA GLU A 143 -4.89 47.84 -5.97
C GLU A 143 -4.65 48.07 -4.48
N VAL A 144 -4.01 47.11 -3.78
CA VAL A 144 -3.66 47.23 -2.37
C VAL A 144 -2.77 48.42 -2.09
N VAL A 145 -1.74 48.60 -2.89
CA VAL A 145 -0.81 49.76 -2.76
C VAL A 145 -1.55 51.09 -2.99
N LYS A 146 -2.43 51.13 -3.98
CA LYS A 146 -3.25 52.31 -4.29
C LYS A 146 -4.21 52.66 -3.14
N ILE A 147 -4.93 51.66 -2.62
CA ILE A 147 -5.84 51.84 -1.48
C ILE A 147 -5.07 52.32 -0.25
N TYR A 148 -3.89 51.73 0.02
CA TYR A 148 -3.05 52.17 1.13
C TYR A 148 -2.64 53.64 1.01
N LYS A 149 -2.16 54.07 -0.17
CA LYS A 149 -1.79 55.44 -0.48
C LYS A 149 -2.98 56.42 -0.21
N GLU A 150 -4.16 56.08 -0.71
CA GLU A 150 -5.35 56.90 -0.50
C GLU A 150 -5.77 57.00 0.99
N LYS A 151 -5.70 55.92 1.72
CA LYS A 151 -5.97 55.91 3.17
C LYS A 151 -4.94 56.70 3.95
N LEU A 152 -3.66 56.60 3.59
CA LEU A 152 -2.57 57.37 4.20
C LEU A 152 -2.78 58.89 4.00
N ILE A 153 -3.05 59.33 2.76
CA ILE A 153 -3.32 60.71 2.45
C ILE A 153 -4.52 61.26 3.22
N LYS A 154 -5.67 60.53 3.25
CA LYS A 154 -6.86 60.93 4.01
C LYS A 154 -6.56 61.07 5.51
N ARG A 155 -5.74 60.19 6.07
CA ARG A 155 -5.36 60.25 7.49
C ARG A 155 -4.42 61.43 7.78
N LEU A 156 -3.53 61.75 6.89
CA LEU A 156 -2.65 62.92 7.00
C LEU A 156 -3.44 64.22 6.88
N ASP A 157 -4.40 64.31 5.94
CA ASP A 157 -5.26 65.47 5.79
C ASP A 157 -6.10 65.77 7.04
N SER A 158 -6.52 64.73 7.79
CA SER A 158 -7.27 64.88 9.02
C SER A 158 -6.49 65.48 10.19
N ILE A 159 -5.17 65.45 10.16
CA ILE A 159 -4.24 65.99 11.19
C ILE A 159 -3.37 67.13 10.68
N ARG A 160 -3.60 67.63 9.47
CA ARG A 160 -2.78 68.66 8.77
C ARG A 160 -2.74 70.01 9.50
N GLY A 161 -3.66 70.25 10.42
CA GLY A 161 -3.65 71.46 11.26
C GLY A 161 -2.74 71.38 12.49
N GLU A 162 -2.28 70.19 12.86
CA GLU A 162 -1.51 69.95 14.06
C GLU A 162 -0.03 69.67 13.81
N ILE A 163 0.34 69.15 12.60
CA ILE A 163 1.68 68.71 12.27
C ILE A 163 1.97 68.98 10.77
N GLU A 164 3.15 69.57 10.48
CA GLU A 164 3.67 69.73 9.13
C GLU A 164 4.38 68.43 8.68
N PHE A 165 3.90 67.83 7.57
CA PHE A 165 4.51 66.67 6.95
C PHE A 165 5.29 67.04 5.70
N LYS A 166 6.45 66.48 5.50
CA LYS A 166 7.19 66.57 4.25
C LYS A 166 6.71 65.51 3.27
N GLU A 167 6.56 65.85 1.99
CA GLU A 167 6.20 64.88 0.94
C GLU A 167 7.16 63.68 0.88
N GLU A 168 8.45 63.91 1.17
CA GLU A 168 9.47 62.86 1.23
C GLU A 168 9.18 61.78 2.27
N ASP A 169 8.60 62.11 3.42
CA ASP A 169 8.28 61.15 4.48
C ASP A 169 7.07 60.28 4.09
N ILE A 170 6.09 60.88 3.40
CA ILE A 170 4.96 60.17 2.82
C ILE A 170 5.40 59.16 1.76
N LEU A 171 6.32 59.59 0.86
CA LEU A 171 6.86 58.71 -0.18
C LEU A 171 7.69 57.56 0.42
N LYS A 172 8.47 57.80 1.47
CA LYS A 172 9.21 56.73 2.17
C LYS A 172 8.27 55.67 2.79
N GLU A 173 7.20 56.12 3.42
CA GLU A 173 6.23 55.21 4.04
C GLU A 173 5.50 54.33 2.99
N ILE A 174 5.13 54.94 1.84
CA ILE A 174 4.55 54.23 0.73
C ILE A 174 5.52 53.19 0.16
N LEU A 175 6.83 53.57 0.00
CA LEU A 175 7.85 52.62 -0.47
C LEU A 175 8.04 51.46 0.50
N LEU A 176 8.16 51.73 1.81
CA LEU A 176 8.27 50.70 2.83
C LEU A 176 7.06 49.76 2.87
N PHE A 177 5.86 50.31 2.66
CA PHE A 177 4.65 49.50 2.54
C PHE A 177 4.67 48.63 1.28
N THR A 178 5.07 49.19 0.16
CA THR A 178 5.18 48.47 -1.13
C THR A 178 6.14 47.31 -1.02
N ASP A 179 7.31 47.50 -0.41
CA ASP A 179 8.32 46.45 -0.21
C ASP A 179 7.79 45.35 0.71
N LYS A 180 7.13 45.74 1.80
CA LYS A 180 6.52 44.77 2.75
C LYS A 180 5.33 44.00 2.17
N SER A 181 4.64 44.56 1.19
CA SER A 181 3.47 43.99 0.53
C SER A 181 3.84 43.24 -0.74
N ASP A 182 5.12 43.18 -1.10
CA ASP A 182 5.58 42.50 -2.30
C ASP A 182 5.56 40.99 -2.08
N ILE A 183 4.62 40.33 -2.73
CA ILE A 183 4.43 38.87 -2.74
C ILE A 183 4.88 38.23 -4.05
N SER A 184 5.67 38.94 -4.85
CA SER A 184 6.04 38.48 -6.20
C SER A 184 6.87 37.21 -6.17
N GLU A 185 7.75 37.08 -5.19
CA GLU A 185 8.57 35.87 -5.04
C GLU A 185 7.72 34.65 -4.66
N GLU A 186 6.81 34.81 -3.70
CA GLU A 186 5.92 33.75 -3.23
C GLU A 186 4.99 33.28 -4.36
N VAL A 187 4.43 34.21 -5.12
CA VAL A 187 3.60 33.90 -6.28
C VAL A 187 4.40 33.14 -7.34
N SER A 188 5.61 33.61 -7.67
CA SER A 188 6.47 32.95 -8.65
C SER A 188 6.87 31.52 -8.20
N ARG A 189 7.17 31.34 -6.92
CA ARG A 189 7.44 30.01 -6.35
C ARG A 189 6.22 29.11 -6.44
N LEU A 190 5.04 29.61 -6.08
CA LEU A 190 3.79 28.86 -6.17
C LEU A 190 3.47 28.43 -7.60
N GLU A 191 3.62 29.31 -8.57
CA GLU A 191 3.46 28.98 -10.00
C GLU A 191 4.42 27.89 -10.46
N SER A 192 5.68 27.96 -10.01
CA SER A 192 6.67 26.94 -10.31
C SER A 192 6.26 25.57 -9.75
N HIS A 193 5.77 25.53 -8.50
CA HIS A 193 5.29 24.29 -7.87
C HIS A 193 4.03 23.75 -8.57
N LEU A 194 3.09 24.60 -8.94
CA LEU A 194 1.89 24.19 -9.69
C LEU A 194 2.24 23.59 -11.04
N LYS A 195 3.20 24.21 -11.74
CA LYS A 195 3.71 23.69 -13.02
C LYS A 195 4.37 22.33 -12.86
N GLN A 196 5.19 22.16 -11.83
CA GLN A 196 5.83 20.87 -11.53
C GLN A 196 4.78 19.81 -11.20
N LEU A 197 3.80 20.13 -10.35
CA LEU A 197 2.72 19.22 -10.01
C LEU A 197 1.91 18.78 -11.23
N LYS A 198 1.60 19.71 -12.16
CA LYS A 198 0.94 19.36 -13.42
C LYS A 198 1.78 18.38 -14.25
N THR A 199 3.08 18.63 -14.34
CA THR A 199 3.99 17.73 -15.07
C THR A 199 3.98 16.31 -14.46
N GLU A 200 4.01 16.21 -13.13
CA GLU A 200 3.93 14.91 -12.43
C GLU A 200 2.56 14.22 -12.63
N LEU A 201 1.46 14.98 -12.60
CA LEU A 201 0.12 14.43 -12.86
C LEU A 201 -0.07 13.94 -14.29
N ASP A 202 0.62 14.53 -15.26
CA ASP A 202 0.56 14.13 -16.66
C ASP A 202 1.64 13.10 -17.04
N SER A 203 2.63 12.86 -16.17
CA SER A 203 3.60 11.80 -16.36
C SER A 203 2.92 10.43 -16.16
N GLU A 204 3.13 9.51 -17.09
CA GLU A 204 2.84 8.11 -16.90
C GLU A 204 3.84 7.56 -15.86
N SER A 205 3.52 7.73 -14.57
CA SER A 205 4.31 7.10 -13.54
C SER A 205 4.00 5.62 -13.51
N SER A 206 4.93 4.83 -13.96
CA SER A 206 5.04 3.38 -13.78
C SER A 206 4.92 2.93 -12.32
#